data_b7f506b496aee7a25245d95f303e9e07
#
_entry.id   b7f506b496aee7a25245d95f303e9e07
#
_cell.length_a   1.000
_cell.length_b   1.000
_cell.length_c   1.000
_cell.angle_alpha   90.00
_cell.angle_beta   90.00
_cell.angle_gamma   90.00
#
_symmetry.space_group_name_H-M   'P 1'
#
loop_
_entity.id
_entity.type
_entity.pdbx_description
1 polymer ?
#
loop_
_entity_poly.entity_id
_entity_poly.type
_entity_poly.pdbx_seq_one_letter_code
_entity_poly.pdbx_strand_id
1 'polypeptide(L)'
;MLNKKFSDDWKWWVWTYVKNNKNKENLFTILLNNGYEWEAIQKELDYTPVTKNNILRKERQKALNEDKDVFVRNLNKVLADNPRCHRIESNLLEAYEIEGFISNQDCDTFIQLMEPVLKPSEVTNPDAEKNIRTSSTAFMPMGDSPFLPRLNQQLHEFMKIPIGKGESPQGQKYEVGQEFKPHCDWFDPNSPYNEKHLGMGQRTWTLMVYLNDVEEGGETAFTKINYEVKPKKGKALVWNNLFENGETSFYSEHWGKPVVKGMKYIVTKWFREKDGMDQSGETLPPSPNI
;
A
#
# COMPACT_ATOMS: atom_id res chain seq x y z
N MET A 1 3.67 -6.02 -16.61
CA MET A 1 4.53 -5.31 -17.60
C MET A 1 3.95 -3.93 -17.83
N LEU A 2 4.78 -2.91 -17.82
CA LEU A 2 4.35 -1.55 -18.17
C LEU A 2 4.00 -1.49 -19.67
N ASN A 3 3.05 -0.65 -20.02
CA ASN A 3 2.61 -0.47 -21.40
C ASN A 3 3.62 0.37 -22.18
N LYS A 4 4.25 -0.23 -23.19
CA LYS A 4 5.22 0.45 -24.08
C LYS A 4 4.58 1.17 -25.26
N LYS A 5 3.29 0.95 -25.50
CA LYS A 5 2.54 1.57 -26.60
C LYS A 5 1.17 2.02 -26.12
N PHE A 6 0.76 3.19 -26.58
CA PHE A 6 -0.59 3.70 -26.36
C PHE A 6 -1.58 3.04 -27.30
N SER A 7 -2.73 2.63 -26.78
CA SER A 7 -3.91 2.27 -27.60
C SER A 7 -4.46 3.52 -28.28
N ASP A 8 -5.25 3.34 -29.33
CA ASP A 8 -5.81 4.47 -30.08
C ASP A 8 -6.75 5.32 -29.21
N ASP A 9 -7.48 4.73 -28.28
CA ASP A 9 -8.32 5.42 -27.31
C ASP A 9 -7.48 6.33 -26.39
N TRP A 10 -6.34 5.82 -25.89
CA TRP A 10 -5.43 6.60 -25.06
C TRP A 10 -4.74 7.72 -25.84
N LYS A 11 -4.36 7.48 -27.09
CA LYS A 11 -3.81 8.52 -27.99
C LYS A 11 -4.81 9.62 -28.23
N TRP A 12 -6.06 9.26 -28.53
CA TRP A 12 -7.15 10.22 -28.72
C TRP A 12 -7.38 11.04 -27.45
N TRP A 13 -7.38 10.40 -26.27
CA TRP A 13 -7.54 11.08 -24.99
C TRP A 13 -6.37 12.02 -24.68
N VAL A 14 -5.12 11.59 -24.88
CA VAL A 14 -3.91 12.40 -24.73
C VAL A 14 -3.97 13.62 -25.66
N TRP A 15 -4.31 13.40 -26.94
CA TRP A 15 -4.42 14.47 -27.92
C TRP A 15 -5.49 15.50 -27.52
N THR A 16 -6.66 15.04 -27.08
CA THR A 16 -7.75 15.90 -26.59
C THR A 16 -7.32 16.71 -25.38
N TYR A 17 -6.58 16.10 -24.45
CA TYR A 17 -6.08 16.76 -23.25
C TYR A 17 -5.04 17.83 -23.58
N VAL A 18 -4.10 17.53 -24.46
CA VAL A 18 -3.07 18.49 -24.94
C VAL A 18 -3.70 19.63 -25.71
N LYS A 19 -4.65 19.34 -26.60
CA LYS A 19 -5.38 20.35 -27.40
C LYS A 19 -6.15 21.33 -26.53
N ASN A 20 -6.67 20.90 -25.40
CA ASN A 20 -7.37 21.76 -24.43
C ASN A 20 -6.42 22.54 -23.51
N ASN A 21 -5.16 22.63 -23.87
CA ASN A 21 -4.12 23.39 -23.15
C ASN A 21 -3.96 22.96 -21.67
N LYS A 22 -4.12 21.69 -21.40
CA LYS A 22 -3.94 21.11 -20.07
C LYS A 22 -2.45 20.98 -19.74
N ASN A 23 -2.14 21.04 -18.46
CA ASN A 23 -0.76 20.94 -17.97
C ASN A 23 -0.15 19.57 -18.32
N LYS A 24 0.90 19.55 -19.16
CA LYS A 24 1.61 18.33 -19.58
C LYS A 24 2.24 17.57 -18.41
N GLU A 25 2.64 18.26 -17.34
CA GLU A 25 3.16 17.66 -16.11
C GLU A 25 2.10 16.78 -15.45
N ASN A 26 0.88 17.30 -15.29
CA ASN A 26 -0.24 16.55 -14.74
C ASN A 26 -0.60 15.36 -15.63
N LEU A 27 -0.62 15.58 -16.95
CA LEU A 27 -0.91 14.52 -17.91
C LEU A 27 0.15 13.41 -17.86
N PHE A 28 1.42 13.77 -17.74
CA PHE A 28 2.51 12.83 -17.58
C PHE A 28 2.30 11.96 -16.34
N THR A 29 1.94 12.58 -15.22
CA THR A 29 1.63 11.88 -13.97
C THR A 29 0.42 10.93 -14.11
N ILE A 30 -0.64 11.38 -14.78
CA ILE A 30 -1.83 10.54 -15.04
C ILE A 30 -1.45 9.31 -15.87
N LEU A 31 -0.64 9.48 -16.92
CA LEU A 31 -0.23 8.37 -17.78
C LEU A 31 0.71 7.38 -17.07
N LEU A 32 1.62 7.87 -16.24
CA LEU A 32 2.42 7.01 -15.36
C LEU A 32 1.54 6.20 -14.43
N ASN A 33 0.54 6.84 -13.81
CA ASN A 33 -0.41 6.20 -12.92
C ASN A 33 -1.34 5.20 -13.64
N ASN A 34 -1.43 5.28 -14.98
CA ASN A 34 -2.13 4.32 -15.82
C ASN A 34 -1.20 3.23 -16.40
N GLY A 35 0.01 3.07 -15.83
CA GLY A 35 0.90 1.97 -16.14
C GLY A 35 1.64 2.10 -17.48
N TYR A 36 1.81 3.31 -18.00
CA TYR A 36 2.65 3.55 -19.18
C TYR A 36 4.11 3.75 -18.78
N GLU A 37 5.03 3.27 -19.62
CA GLU A 37 6.46 3.48 -19.41
C GLU A 37 6.84 4.95 -19.57
N TRP A 38 7.82 5.40 -18.79
CA TRP A 38 8.34 6.76 -18.81
C TRP A 38 8.71 7.24 -20.22
N GLU A 39 9.49 6.44 -20.93
CA GLU A 39 9.97 6.73 -22.29
C GLU A 39 8.82 6.76 -23.31
N ALA A 40 7.82 5.91 -23.13
CA ALA A 40 6.63 5.91 -23.99
C ALA A 40 5.84 7.22 -23.79
N ILE A 41 5.70 7.68 -22.56
CA ILE A 41 5.01 8.93 -22.23
C ILE A 41 5.81 10.13 -22.74
N GLN A 42 7.13 10.16 -22.53
CA GLN A 42 8.00 11.22 -23.05
C GLN A 42 7.84 11.39 -24.56
N LYS A 43 7.85 10.26 -25.27
CA LYS A 43 7.69 10.24 -26.72
C LYS A 43 6.30 10.69 -27.17
N GLU A 44 5.24 10.26 -26.51
CA GLU A 44 3.86 10.60 -26.88
C GLU A 44 3.53 12.05 -26.58
N LEU A 45 4.03 12.61 -25.48
CA LEU A 45 3.77 14.00 -25.09
C LEU A 45 4.75 15.00 -25.67
N ASP A 46 5.85 14.53 -26.26
CA ASP A 46 7.01 15.36 -26.58
C ASP A 46 7.34 16.29 -25.39
N TYR A 47 7.52 15.69 -24.23
CA TYR A 47 7.67 16.41 -22.97
C TYR A 47 8.46 15.61 -21.95
N THR A 48 9.38 16.27 -21.27
CA THR A 48 10.11 15.74 -20.12
C THR A 48 9.81 16.60 -18.90
N PRO A 49 9.19 16.03 -17.85
CA PRO A 49 8.93 16.77 -16.62
C PRO A 49 10.23 17.30 -15.98
N VAL A 50 10.21 18.53 -15.48
CA VAL A 50 11.40 19.24 -14.97
C VAL A 50 11.35 19.42 -13.44
N THR A 51 10.37 18.83 -12.75
CA THR A 51 10.23 19.00 -11.31
C THR A 51 11.31 18.27 -10.51
N LYS A 52 11.65 18.82 -9.34
CA LYS A 52 12.57 18.22 -8.36
C LYS A 52 12.23 16.73 -8.08
N ASN A 53 10.95 16.40 -8.03
CA ASN A 53 10.46 15.05 -7.80
C ASN A 53 10.87 14.08 -8.93
N ASN A 54 11.01 14.54 -10.16
CA ASN A 54 11.45 13.71 -11.29
C ASN A 54 12.94 13.41 -11.26
N ILE A 55 13.75 14.33 -10.74
CA ILE A 55 15.17 14.09 -10.49
C ILE A 55 15.32 13.03 -9.39
N LEU A 56 14.62 13.21 -8.27
CA LEU A 56 14.60 12.24 -7.17
C LEU A 56 14.07 10.89 -7.63
N ARG A 57 13.10 10.86 -8.54
CA ARG A 57 12.54 9.64 -9.12
C ARG A 57 13.54 8.91 -10.01
N LYS A 58 14.33 9.62 -10.82
CA LYS A 58 15.43 9.04 -11.62
C LYS A 58 16.56 8.51 -10.75
N GLU A 59 16.96 9.26 -9.73
CA GLU A 59 17.98 8.82 -8.76
C GLU A 59 17.51 7.61 -7.98
N ARG A 60 16.24 7.59 -7.55
CA ARG A 60 15.61 6.44 -6.93
C ARG A 60 15.58 5.23 -7.86
N GLN A 61 15.18 5.42 -9.11
CA GLN A 61 15.18 4.36 -10.13
C GLN A 61 16.59 3.81 -10.37
N LYS A 62 17.61 4.67 -10.37
CA LYS A 62 19.01 4.25 -10.47
C LYS A 62 19.43 3.44 -9.24
N ALA A 63 19.13 3.91 -8.05
CA ALA A 63 19.41 3.20 -6.80
C ALA A 63 18.69 1.84 -6.72
N LEU A 64 17.40 1.79 -7.12
CA LEU A 64 16.64 0.55 -7.21
C LEU A 64 17.20 -0.42 -8.28
N ASN A 65 17.75 0.12 -9.38
CA ASN A 65 18.42 -0.69 -10.41
C ASN A 65 19.74 -1.25 -9.92
N GLU A 66 20.45 -0.55 -9.05
CA GLU A 66 21.70 -0.99 -8.42
C GLU A 66 21.44 -1.98 -7.27
N ASP A 67 20.31 -1.86 -6.57
CA ASP A 67 19.90 -2.70 -5.41
C ASP A 67 18.79 -3.73 -5.76
N LYS A 68 18.58 -3.96 -7.05
CA LYS A 68 17.44 -4.67 -7.65
C LYS A 68 17.21 -6.09 -7.14
N ASP A 69 18.22 -6.75 -6.60
CA ASP A 69 18.14 -8.19 -6.39
C ASP A 69 17.59 -8.61 -5.03
N VAL A 70 17.61 -7.74 -4.02
CA VAL A 70 17.41 -8.20 -2.64
C VAL A 70 15.96 -8.04 -2.19
N PHE A 71 15.25 -6.98 -2.60
CA PHE A 71 14.01 -6.62 -1.92
C PHE A 71 12.71 -7.04 -2.62
N VAL A 72 12.57 -6.78 -3.92
CA VAL A 72 11.31 -7.03 -4.65
C VAL A 72 11.26 -8.44 -5.22
N ARG A 73 12.35 -8.90 -5.85
CA ARG A 73 12.39 -10.23 -6.48
C ARG A 73 12.41 -11.37 -5.48
N ASN A 74 13.16 -11.21 -4.38
CA ASN A 74 13.24 -12.26 -3.36
C ASN A 74 11.91 -12.43 -2.63
N LEU A 75 11.16 -11.34 -2.40
CA LEU A 75 9.89 -11.42 -1.71
C LEU A 75 8.82 -12.09 -2.57
N ASN A 76 8.77 -11.79 -3.86
CA ASN A 76 7.87 -12.44 -4.81
C ASN A 76 8.08 -13.95 -4.80
N LYS A 77 9.34 -14.37 -4.83
CA LYS A 77 9.68 -15.80 -4.75
C LYS A 77 9.31 -16.40 -3.41
N VAL A 78 9.60 -15.72 -2.30
CA VAL A 78 9.25 -16.19 -0.94
C VAL A 78 7.74 -16.37 -0.79
N LEU A 79 6.94 -15.45 -1.29
CA LEU A 79 5.48 -15.55 -1.22
C LEU A 79 4.94 -16.61 -2.21
N ALA A 80 5.45 -16.64 -3.43
CA ALA A 80 5.02 -17.61 -4.44
C ALA A 80 5.38 -19.05 -4.09
N ASP A 81 6.52 -19.26 -3.44
CA ASP A 81 6.97 -20.61 -3.01
C ASP A 81 6.33 -21.05 -1.68
N ASN A 82 5.59 -20.16 -1.00
CA ASN A 82 4.93 -20.49 0.26
C ASN A 82 3.55 -21.13 0.00
N PRO A 83 3.34 -22.41 0.37
CA PRO A 83 2.08 -23.13 0.08
C PRO A 83 0.84 -22.54 0.77
N ARG A 84 1.02 -21.64 1.74
CA ARG A 84 -0.08 -20.93 2.41
C ARG A 84 -0.51 -19.68 1.66
N CYS A 85 0.28 -19.22 0.68
CA CYS A 85 0.00 -18.03 -0.11
C CYS A 85 -0.72 -18.41 -1.39
N HIS A 86 -1.96 -17.95 -1.53
CA HIS A 86 -2.74 -18.10 -2.75
C HIS A 86 -2.63 -16.81 -3.55
N ARG A 87 -1.89 -16.86 -4.65
CA ARG A 87 -1.72 -15.70 -5.52
C ARG A 87 -3.04 -15.33 -6.17
N ILE A 88 -3.39 -14.05 -6.12
CA ILE A 88 -4.52 -13.49 -6.86
C ILE A 88 -4.21 -13.56 -8.36
N GLU A 89 -5.16 -14.06 -9.16
CA GLU A 89 -5.01 -14.18 -10.60
C GLU A 89 -5.02 -12.79 -11.27
N SER A 90 -3.85 -12.20 -11.36
CA SER A 90 -3.63 -10.92 -12.04
C SER A 90 -2.19 -10.83 -12.53
N ASN A 91 -2.01 -10.32 -13.75
CA ASN A 91 -0.71 -9.94 -14.27
C ASN A 91 -0.38 -8.45 -14.00
N LEU A 92 -1.30 -7.71 -13.42
CA LEU A 92 -1.21 -6.27 -13.20
C LEU A 92 -0.85 -5.92 -11.76
N LEU A 93 -1.30 -6.75 -10.80
CA LEU A 93 -1.03 -6.58 -9.38
C LEU A 93 -0.43 -7.86 -8.83
N GLU A 94 0.62 -7.73 -8.06
CA GLU A 94 1.14 -8.81 -7.25
C GLU A 94 0.50 -8.79 -5.87
N ALA A 95 -0.40 -9.74 -5.64
CA ALA A 95 -1.14 -9.86 -4.39
C ALA A 95 -1.43 -11.33 -4.04
N TYR A 96 -1.60 -11.59 -2.74
CA TYR A 96 -1.76 -12.92 -2.17
C TYR A 96 -2.80 -12.92 -1.05
N GLU A 97 -3.64 -13.94 -1.00
CA GLU A 97 -4.46 -14.30 0.15
C GLU A 97 -3.80 -15.40 0.96
N ILE A 98 -3.85 -15.30 2.29
CA ILE A 98 -3.30 -16.30 3.21
C ILE A 98 -4.38 -16.64 4.23
N GLU A 99 -4.91 -17.87 4.14
CA GLU A 99 -5.90 -18.36 5.10
C GLU A 99 -5.26 -18.68 6.45
N GLY A 100 -5.96 -18.34 7.54
CA GLY A 100 -5.51 -18.66 8.90
C GLY A 100 -4.11 -18.11 9.21
N PHE A 101 -3.80 -16.90 8.76
CA PHE A 101 -2.50 -16.28 8.91
C PHE A 101 -2.12 -16.06 10.38
N ILE A 102 -3.07 -15.56 11.19
CA ILE A 102 -2.95 -15.51 12.65
C ILE A 102 -4.08 -16.30 13.31
N SER A 103 -3.87 -16.70 14.55
CA SER A 103 -4.86 -17.48 15.30
C SER A 103 -6.11 -16.64 15.64
N ASN A 104 -7.23 -17.31 15.83
CA ASN A 104 -8.45 -16.64 16.29
C ASN A 104 -8.24 -15.93 17.63
N GLN A 105 -7.44 -16.52 18.54
CA GLN A 105 -7.09 -15.92 19.81
C GLN A 105 -6.27 -14.63 19.64
N ASP A 106 -5.32 -14.62 18.71
CA ASP A 106 -4.54 -13.42 18.41
C ASP A 106 -5.42 -12.31 17.82
N CYS A 107 -6.39 -12.66 16.96
CA CYS A 107 -7.39 -11.72 16.47
C CYS A 107 -8.18 -11.09 17.61
N ASP A 108 -8.71 -11.91 18.52
CA ASP A 108 -9.49 -11.42 19.67
C ASP A 108 -8.64 -10.56 20.61
N THR A 109 -7.40 -10.96 20.86
CA THR A 109 -6.46 -10.18 21.68
C THR A 109 -6.18 -8.80 21.05
N PHE A 110 -5.97 -8.77 19.73
CA PHE A 110 -5.74 -7.48 19.05
C PHE A 110 -6.95 -6.56 19.15
N ILE A 111 -8.17 -7.09 18.92
CA ILE A 111 -9.41 -6.31 19.05
C ILE A 111 -9.55 -5.76 20.48
N GLN A 112 -9.32 -6.56 21.51
CA GLN A 112 -9.38 -6.12 22.91
C GLN A 112 -8.39 -4.98 23.21
N LEU A 113 -7.18 -5.04 22.65
CA LEU A 113 -6.16 -4.01 22.85
C LEU A 113 -6.45 -2.73 22.07
N MET A 114 -7.05 -2.83 20.88
CA MET A 114 -7.29 -1.65 20.06
C MET A 114 -8.55 -0.85 20.45
N GLU A 115 -9.59 -1.52 20.95
CA GLU A 115 -10.89 -0.88 21.27
C GLU A 115 -10.77 0.36 22.18
N PRO A 116 -10.02 0.34 23.30
CA PRO A 116 -9.95 1.49 24.21
C PRO A 116 -9.16 2.68 23.63
N VAL A 117 -8.39 2.49 22.54
CA VAL A 117 -7.51 3.54 21.98
C VAL A 117 -7.95 4.00 20.57
N LEU A 118 -9.11 3.53 20.12
CA LEU A 118 -9.69 3.94 18.83
C LEU A 118 -10.00 5.44 18.80
N LYS A 119 -9.64 6.09 17.70
CA LYS A 119 -9.97 7.50 17.39
C LYS A 119 -10.47 7.58 15.95
N PRO A 120 -11.28 8.60 15.58
CA PRO A 120 -11.61 8.83 14.19
C PRO A 120 -10.38 8.84 13.31
N SER A 121 -10.45 8.15 12.16
CA SER A 121 -9.30 8.05 11.27
C SER A 121 -9.01 9.37 10.59
N GLU A 122 -7.72 9.67 10.45
CA GLU A 122 -7.22 10.80 9.68
C GLU A 122 -6.56 10.31 8.39
N VAL A 123 -6.48 11.17 7.39
CA VAL A 123 -5.74 10.95 6.15
C VAL A 123 -4.60 11.95 6.05
N THR A 124 -3.53 11.56 5.36
CA THR A 124 -2.31 12.37 5.26
C THR A 124 -2.53 13.67 4.49
N ASN A 125 -3.41 13.66 3.49
CA ASN A 125 -3.75 14.83 2.70
C ASN A 125 -4.95 15.56 3.32
N PRO A 126 -4.78 16.78 3.88
CA PRO A 126 -5.89 17.55 4.44
C PRO A 126 -6.89 18.05 3.38
N ASP A 127 -6.49 18.11 2.11
CA ASP A 127 -7.35 18.50 0.99
C ASP A 127 -8.06 17.30 0.35
N ALA A 128 -7.90 16.11 0.93
CA ALA A 128 -8.62 14.93 0.47
C ALA A 128 -10.14 15.14 0.56
N GLU A 129 -10.87 14.43 -0.29
CA GLU A 129 -12.33 14.44 -0.26
C GLU A 129 -12.83 14.19 1.18
N LYS A 130 -13.78 15.04 1.64
CA LYS A 130 -14.42 14.82 2.94
C LYS A 130 -15.05 13.42 2.96
N ASN A 131 -14.83 12.71 4.04
CA ASN A 131 -15.31 11.34 4.21
C ASN A 131 -14.70 10.30 3.24
N ILE A 132 -13.48 10.55 2.73
CA ILE A 132 -12.75 9.52 1.99
C ILE A 132 -12.48 8.30 2.88
N ARG A 133 -12.31 8.50 4.19
CA ARG A 133 -12.11 7.48 5.21
C ARG A 133 -12.97 7.77 6.43
N THR A 134 -13.93 6.89 6.72
CA THR A 134 -14.89 7.08 7.81
C THR A 134 -14.70 6.15 9.01
N SER A 135 -13.66 5.31 8.95
CA SER A 135 -13.30 4.34 10.00
C SER A 135 -12.76 5.01 11.27
N SER A 136 -12.55 4.20 12.30
CA SER A 136 -11.73 4.54 13.46
C SER A 136 -10.39 3.81 13.40
N THR A 137 -9.32 4.45 13.89
CA THR A 137 -7.94 3.96 13.88
C THR A 137 -7.40 3.85 15.30
N ALA A 138 -6.71 2.77 15.60
CA ALA A 138 -5.92 2.56 16.79
C ALA A 138 -4.42 2.54 16.43
N PHE A 139 -3.67 3.50 16.95
CA PHE A 139 -2.20 3.44 16.95
C PHE A 139 -1.78 2.69 18.21
N MET A 140 -1.16 1.53 18.03
CA MET A 140 -0.86 0.61 19.11
C MET A 140 0.55 0.86 19.65
N PRO A 141 0.71 1.30 20.91
CA PRO A 141 2.03 1.45 21.52
C PRO A 141 2.69 0.08 21.70
N MET A 142 3.90 -0.07 21.13
CA MET A 142 4.61 -1.35 21.10
C MET A 142 5.11 -1.83 22.49
N GLY A 143 5.13 -0.94 23.49
CA GLY A 143 5.72 -1.21 24.80
C GLY A 143 4.78 -1.78 25.86
N ASP A 144 3.47 -1.65 25.69
CA ASP A 144 2.50 -1.92 26.77
C ASP A 144 2.06 -3.39 26.86
N SER A 145 2.43 -4.22 25.89
CA SER A 145 2.03 -5.62 25.86
C SER A 145 3.07 -6.47 25.12
N PRO A 146 3.43 -7.67 25.60
CA PRO A 146 4.31 -8.59 24.89
C PRO A 146 3.69 -9.12 23.60
N PHE A 147 2.39 -8.99 23.44
CA PHE A 147 1.64 -9.46 22.26
C PHE A 147 2.01 -8.68 21.01
N LEU A 148 2.06 -7.32 21.07
CA LEU A 148 2.30 -6.48 19.92
C LEU A 148 3.71 -6.65 19.34
N PRO A 149 4.80 -6.65 20.13
CA PRO A 149 6.13 -6.98 19.61
C PRO A 149 6.20 -8.37 18.98
N ARG A 150 5.58 -9.38 19.58
CA ARG A 150 5.50 -10.74 19.04
C ARG A 150 4.77 -10.78 17.69
N LEU A 151 3.60 -10.15 17.61
CA LEU A 151 2.85 -10.06 16.36
C LEU A 151 3.65 -9.32 15.30
N ASN A 152 4.23 -8.18 15.63
CA ASN A 152 5.06 -7.40 14.70
C ASN A 152 6.24 -8.24 14.18
N GLN A 153 6.92 -8.96 15.05
CA GLN A 153 8.01 -9.87 14.67
C GLN A 153 7.51 -10.96 13.69
N GLN A 154 6.37 -11.58 13.99
CA GLN A 154 5.75 -12.59 13.11
C GLN A 154 5.45 -12.05 11.71
N LEU A 155 4.93 -10.79 11.60
CA LEU A 155 4.67 -10.15 10.32
C LEU A 155 5.96 -9.94 9.51
N HIS A 156 7.03 -9.49 10.17
CA HIS A 156 8.34 -9.31 9.54
C HIS A 156 8.99 -10.63 9.10
N GLU A 157 8.95 -11.64 9.97
CA GLU A 157 9.47 -12.97 9.66
C GLU A 157 8.75 -13.61 8.46
N PHE A 158 7.43 -13.47 8.40
CA PHE A 158 6.64 -13.96 7.27
C PHE A 158 7.04 -13.26 5.97
N MET A 159 7.15 -11.95 5.99
CA MET A 159 7.51 -11.15 4.82
C MET A 159 9.00 -11.20 4.49
N LYS A 160 9.85 -11.78 5.36
CA LYS A 160 11.32 -11.73 5.22
C LYS A 160 11.88 -10.31 5.06
N ILE A 161 11.20 -9.33 5.64
CA ILE A 161 11.59 -7.92 5.61
C ILE A 161 12.17 -7.53 6.98
N PRO A 162 13.34 -6.86 7.05
CA PRO A 162 13.92 -6.40 8.30
C PRO A 162 12.97 -5.53 9.13
N ILE A 163 13.02 -5.64 10.46
CA ILE A 163 12.09 -4.98 11.36
C ILE A 163 12.16 -3.45 11.25
N GLY A 164 13.33 -2.87 11.01
CA GLY A 164 13.53 -1.44 10.80
C GLY A 164 12.83 -0.88 9.57
N LYS A 165 12.39 -1.73 8.64
CA LYS A 165 11.69 -1.32 7.42
C LYS A 165 10.16 -1.38 7.54
N GLY A 166 9.60 -1.51 8.72
CA GLY A 166 8.16 -1.59 8.93
C GLY A 166 7.61 -0.42 9.73
N GLU A 167 6.46 0.12 9.31
CA GLU A 167 5.67 1.00 10.16
C GLU A 167 5.04 0.21 11.31
N SER A 168 4.68 0.85 12.42
CA SER A 168 3.94 0.17 13.50
C SER A 168 2.61 -0.37 12.97
N PRO A 169 2.17 -1.56 13.40
CA PRO A 169 0.85 -2.09 13.03
C PRO A 169 -0.26 -1.13 13.45
N GLN A 170 -1.20 -0.90 12.54
CA GLN A 170 -2.33 0.00 12.76
C GLN A 170 -3.64 -0.80 12.78
N GLY A 171 -4.37 -0.74 13.89
CA GLY A 171 -5.73 -1.29 13.98
C GLY A 171 -6.75 -0.35 13.35
N GLN A 172 -7.78 -0.91 12.71
CA GLN A 172 -8.86 -0.14 12.09
C GLN A 172 -10.20 -0.83 12.37
N LYS A 173 -11.20 -0.03 12.74
CA LYS A 173 -12.58 -0.46 12.94
C LYS A 173 -13.50 0.26 11.98
N TYR A 174 -14.42 -0.49 11.38
CA TYR A 174 -15.49 0.02 10.52
C TYR A 174 -16.84 -0.42 11.08
N GLU A 175 -17.70 0.53 11.35
CA GLU A 175 -19.10 0.32 11.72
C GLU A 175 -19.98 0.31 10.47
N VAL A 176 -21.27 -0.02 10.62
CA VAL A 176 -22.22 -0.02 9.51
C VAL A 176 -22.23 1.34 8.78
N GLY A 177 -22.10 1.28 7.47
CA GLY A 177 -22.01 2.45 6.58
C GLY A 177 -20.61 3.05 6.47
N GLN A 178 -19.64 2.62 7.29
CA GLN A 178 -18.28 3.11 7.22
C GLN A 178 -17.46 2.39 6.14
N GLU A 179 -16.59 3.14 5.48
CA GLU A 179 -15.77 2.70 4.37
C GLU A 179 -14.41 3.41 4.34
N PHE A 180 -13.51 2.92 3.51
CA PHE A 180 -12.37 3.68 3.05
C PHE A 180 -12.40 3.64 1.52
N LYS A 181 -12.77 4.75 0.88
CA LYS A 181 -12.95 4.88 -0.56
C LYS A 181 -11.69 4.45 -1.33
N PRO A 182 -11.79 4.24 -2.66
CA PRO A 182 -10.64 3.82 -3.46
C PRO A 182 -9.41 4.71 -3.24
N HIS A 183 -8.30 4.08 -2.85
CA HIS A 183 -7.02 4.74 -2.55
C HIS A 183 -5.86 3.78 -2.77
N CYS A 184 -4.66 4.35 -2.86
CA CYS A 184 -3.41 3.60 -2.84
C CYS A 184 -2.69 3.85 -1.51
N ASP A 185 -1.92 2.86 -1.04
CA ASP A 185 -1.13 2.99 0.18
C ASP A 185 0.20 3.72 -0.03
N TRP A 186 0.69 3.78 -1.26
CA TRP A 186 1.89 4.54 -1.59
C TRP A 186 1.66 6.05 -1.48
N PHE A 187 2.71 6.78 -1.17
CA PHE A 187 2.68 8.24 -1.08
C PHE A 187 2.88 8.87 -2.46
N ASP A 188 1.94 9.73 -2.87
CA ASP A 188 2.13 10.51 -4.11
C ASP A 188 3.39 11.38 -3.98
N PRO A 189 4.43 11.13 -4.78
CA PRO A 189 5.68 11.88 -4.71
C PRO A 189 5.53 13.34 -5.14
N ASN A 190 4.41 13.70 -5.76
CA ASN A 190 4.13 15.08 -6.20
C ASN A 190 3.32 15.85 -5.14
N SER A 191 2.80 15.18 -4.12
CA SER A 191 2.04 15.83 -3.06
C SER A 191 2.98 16.47 -2.02
N PRO A 192 2.87 17.77 -1.74
CA PRO A 192 3.67 18.43 -0.72
C PRO A 192 3.43 17.88 0.68
N TYR A 193 2.27 17.27 0.92
CA TYR A 193 1.91 16.67 2.21
C TYR A 193 2.67 15.37 2.49
N ASN A 194 3.26 14.76 1.45
CA ASN A 194 3.94 13.47 1.57
C ASN A 194 5.47 13.60 1.74
N GLU A 195 6.05 14.79 1.62
CA GLU A 195 7.50 15.00 1.67
C GLU A 195 8.13 14.41 2.95
N LYS A 196 7.52 14.67 4.11
CA LYS A 196 7.97 14.13 5.41
C LYS A 196 7.91 12.60 5.48
N HIS A 197 6.97 11.98 4.77
CA HIS A 197 6.80 10.53 4.75
C HIS A 197 7.79 9.85 3.81
N LEU A 198 8.24 10.53 2.78
CA LEU A 198 9.18 10.01 1.78
C LEU A 198 10.63 9.91 2.29
N GLY A 199 10.95 10.46 3.45
CA GLY A 199 12.26 10.27 4.08
C GLY A 199 12.63 8.80 4.31
N MET A 200 11.65 7.96 4.63
CA MET A 200 11.78 6.50 4.75
C MET A 200 11.59 5.76 3.40
N GLY A 201 11.55 6.45 2.29
CA GLY A 201 11.18 5.88 0.99
C GLY A 201 9.67 5.58 0.88
N GLN A 202 9.29 4.87 -0.17
CA GLN A 202 7.90 4.48 -0.40
C GLN A 202 7.45 3.32 0.49
N ARG A 203 6.12 3.15 0.61
CA ARG A 203 5.52 1.90 1.07
C ARG A 203 5.62 0.87 -0.06
N THR A 204 6.37 -0.18 0.18
CA THR A 204 6.64 -1.24 -0.81
C THR A 204 5.55 -2.29 -0.79
N TRP A 205 5.24 -2.81 0.39
CA TRP A 205 4.24 -3.86 0.58
C TRP A 205 3.26 -3.45 1.67
N THR A 206 2.03 -3.88 1.49
CA THR A 206 1.00 -3.85 2.54
C THR A 206 0.64 -5.28 2.93
N LEU A 207 0.57 -5.54 4.22
CA LEU A 207 0.00 -6.76 4.81
C LEU A 207 -1.15 -6.34 5.71
N MET A 208 -2.35 -6.77 5.35
CA MET A 208 -3.57 -6.52 6.10
C MET A 208 -4.14 -7.85 6.59
N VAL A 209 -4.60 -7.89 7.84
CA VAL A 209 -5.26 -9.07 8.40
C VAL A 209 -6.68 -8.71 8.85
N TYR A 210 -7.65 -9.51 8.45
CA TYR A 210 -9.00 -9.43 8.99
C TYR A 210 -9.04 -10.06 10.38
N LEU A 211 -9.52 -9.32 11.38
CA LEU A 211 -9.56 -9.77 12.77
C LEU A 211 -10.88 -10.44 13.15
N ASN A 212 -11.89 -10.28 12.31
CA ASN A 212 -13.20 -10.92 12.49
C ASN A 212 -13.86 -11.24 11.15
N ASP A 213 -14.90 -12.05 11.20
CA ASP A 213 -15.85 -12.22 10.10
C ASP A 213 -16.80 -11.03 10.06
N VAL A 214 -17.26 -10.63 8.88
CA VAL A 214 -18.27 -9.58 8.69
C VAL A 214 -19.53 -10.24 8.12
N GLU A 215 -20.69 -9.92 8.69
CA GLU A 215 -21.95 -10.55 8.27
C GLU A 215 -22.31 -10.18 6.84
N GLU A 216 -22.18 -8.88 6.46
CA GLU A 216 -22.47 -8.41 5.11
C GLU A 216 -21.66 -7.15 4.79
N GLY A 217 -21.09 -7.08 3.57
CA GLY A 217 -20.25 -5.97 3.11
C GLY A 217 -18.82 -6.04 3.68
N GLY A 218 -18.13 -4.91 3.67
CA GLY A 218 -16.78 -4.77 4.23
C GLY A 218 -15.68 -5.45 3.42
N GLU A 219 -15.94 -5.89 2.18
CA GLU A 219 -14.93 -6.47 1.30
C GLU A 219 -13.78 -5.48 1.07
N THR A 220 -12.61 -6.01 0.77
CA THR A 220 -11.51 -5.23 0.19
C THR A 220 -11.49 -5.48 -1.31
N ALA A 221 -11.77 -4.46 -2.10
CA ALA A 221 -11.87 -4.55 -3.55
C ALA A 221 -10.68 -3.85 -4.22
N PHE A 222 -9.93 -4.58 -5.05
CA PHE A 222 -8.93 -4.00 -5.95
C PHE A 222 -9.63 -3.53 -7.23
N THR A 223 -9.91 -2.24 -7.32
CA THR A 223 -10.80 -1.64 -8.33
C THR A 223 -10.24 -1.76 -9.76
N LYS A 224 -8.92 -1.72 -9.91
CA LYS A 224 -8.25 -1.74 -11.22
C LYS A 224 -8.07 -3.14 -11.82
N ILE A 225 -8.29 -4.18 -11.02
CA ILE A 225 -8.19 -5.57 -11.48
C ILE A 225 -9.50 -6.35 -11.27
N ASN A 226 -10.55 -5.66 -10.80
CA ASN A 226 -11.88 -6.21 -10.56
C ASN A 226 -11.84 -7.48 -9.68
N TYR A 227 -11.14 -7.39 -8.54
CA TYR A 227 -10.98 -8.49 -7.60
C TYR A 227 -11.41 -8.06 -6.19
N GLU A 228 -12.19 -8.89 -5.52
CA GLU A 228 -12.71 -8.61 -4.17
C GLU A 228 -12.39 -9.73 -3.21
N VAL A 229 -11.99 -9.37 -2.00
CA VAL A 229 -11.71 -10.29 -0.91
C VAL A 229 -12.70 -10.07 0.22
N LYS A 230 -13.42 -11.14 0.59
CA LYS A 230 -14.34 -11.11 1.72
C LYS A 230 -13.59 -11.20 3.04
N PRO A 231 -13.98 -10.39 4.04
CA PRO A 231 -13.47 -10.52 5.40
C PRO A 231 -13.65 -11.94 5.93
N LYS A 232 -12.58 -12.49 6.48
CA LYS A 232 -12.60 -13.77 7.18
C LYS A 232 -11.58 -13.72 8.32
N LYS A 233 -12.01 -14.07 9.53
CA LYS A 233 -11.17 -13.99 10.72
C LYS A 233 -9.85 -14.76 10.55
N GLY A 234 -8.74 -14.07 10.81
CA GLY A 234 -7.39 -14.62 10.68
C GLY A 234 -6.84 -14.68 9.25
N LYS A 235 -7.61 -14.31 8.20
CA LYS A 235 -7.13 -14.22 6.83
C LYS A 235 -6.26 -12.98 6.66
N ALA A 236 -5.11 -13.13 6.01
CA ALA A 236 -4.31 -11.99 5.55
C ALA A 236 -4.46 -11.76 4.04
N LEU A 237 -4.27 -10.50 3.67
CA LEU A 237 -4.15 -10.02 2.31
C LEU A 237 -2.85 -9.24 2.19
N VAL A 238 -2.01 -9.62 1.23
CA VAL A 238 -0.70 -9.00 1.00
C VAL A 238 -0.62 -8.51 -0.44
N TRP A 239 -0.17 -7.29 -0.65
CA TRP A 239 -0.01 -6.75 -2.01
C TRP A 239 1.19 -5.82 -2.15
N ASN A 240 1.73 -5.78 -3.36
CA ASN A 240 2.82 -4.90 -3.72
C ASN A 240 2.28 -3.53 -4.15
N ASN A 241 2.81 -2.48 -3.55
CA ASN A 241 2.45 -1.10 -3.87
C ASN A 241 3.29 -0.51 -5.01
N LEU A 242 4.30 -1.25 -5.46
CA LEU A 242 5.25 -0.79 -6.48
C LEU A 242 5.28 -1.76 -7.65
N PHE A 243 5.66 -1.25 -8.80
CA PHE A 243 6.09 -2.07 -9.93
C PHE A 243 7.50 -2.62 -9.71
N GLU A 244 7.91 -3.61 -10.50
CA GLU A 244 9.27 -4.18 -10.48
C GLU A 244 10.38 -3.15 -10.65
N ASN A 245 10.10 -2.06 -11.37
CA ASN A 245 11.01 -0.95 -11.55
C ASN A 245 11.03 0.04 -10.37
N GLY A 246 10.30 -0.24 -9.29
CA GLY A 246 10.21 0.57 -8.09
C GLY A 246 9.29 1.78 -8.20
N GLU A 247 8.59 1.97 -9.32
CA GLU A 247 7.59 3.02 -9.44
C GLU A 247 6.29 2.62 -8.71
N THR A 248 5.53 3.61 -8.27
CA THR A 248 4.25 3.39 -7.61
C THR A 248 3.23 2.75 -8.55
N SER A 249 2.60 1.68 -8.09
CA SER A 249 1.60 0.95 -8.86
C SER A 249 0.20 1.44 -8.53
N PHE A 250 -0.50 2.00 -9.50
CA PHE A 250 -1.89 2.35 -9.30
C PHE A 250 -2.82 1.12 -9.36
N TYR A 251 -2.33 -0.04 -9.81
CA TYR A 251 -3.08 -1.29 -9.74
C TYR A 251 -3.27 -1.78 -8.30
N SER A 252 -2.50 -1.22 -7.34
CA SER A 252 -2.71 -1.43 -5.91
C SER A 252 -3.86 -0.59 -5.33
N GLU A 253 -4.57 0.19 -6.16
CA GLU A 253 -5.75 0.92 -5.70
C GLU A 253 -6.79 -0.07 -5.17
N HIS A 254 -7.18 0.16 -3.92
CA HIS A 254 -8.13 -0.70 -3.25
C HIS A 254 -9.17 0.12 -2.48
N TRP A 255 -10.32 -0.48 -2.28
CA TRP A 255 -11.48 0.07 -1.61
C TRP A 255 -11.88 -0.83 -0.44
N GLY A 256 -11.86 -0.29 0.76
CA GLY A 256 -12.53 -0.93 1.89
C GLY A 256 -14.02 -0.63 1.80
N LYS A 257 -14.79 -1.52 1.17
CA LYS A 257 -16.22 -1.34 0.91
C LYS A 257 -17.02 -1.11 2.19
N PRO A 258 -18.16 -0.43 2.11
CA PRO A 258 -19.00 -0.19 3.27
C PRO A 258 -19.40 -1.49 3.97
N VAL A 259 -19.37 -1.46 5.30
CA VAL A 259 -19.99 -2.52 6.11
C VAL A 259 -21.50 -2.35 6.03
N VAL A 260 -22.19 -3.38 5.60
CA VAL A 260 -23.66 -3.38 5.49
C VAL A 260 -24.28 -3.92 6.78
N LYS A 261 -23.69 -4.97 7.36
CA LYS A 261 -24.16 -5.58 8.62
C LYS A 261 -23.00 -6.10 9.46
N GLY A 262 -23.04 -5.85 10.74
CA GLY A 262 -22.00 -6.22 11.70
C GLY A 262 -20.94 -5.11 11.84
N MET A 263 -19.70 -5.50 12.13
CA MET A 263 -18.52 -4.64 12.26
C MET A 263 -17.33 -5.29 11.59
N LYS A 264 -16.40 -4.49 11.07
CA LYS A 264 -15.15 -4.99 10.49
C LYS A 264 -13.98 -4.48 11.30
N TYR A 265 -13.09 -5.38 11.70
CA TYR A 265 -11.82 -5.09 12.34
C TYR A 265 -10.68 -5.62 11.47
N ILE A 266 -9.67 -4.79 11.25
CA ILE A 266 -8.46 -5.17 10.55
C ILE A 266 -7.22 -4.64 11.28
N VAL A 267 -6.08 -5.26 11.03
CA VAL A 267 -4.77 -4.68 11.30
C VAL A 267 -4.02 -4.56 9.99
N THR A 268 -3.40 -3.39 9.77
CA THR A 268 -2.59 -3.11 8.58
C THR A 268 -1.15 -2.85 8.98
N LYS A 269 -0.22 -3.44 8.24
CA LYS A 269 1.22 -3.26 8.35
C LYS A 269 1.77 -2.81 7.02
N TRP A 270 2.47 -1.68 7.00
CA TRP A 270 3.19 -1.20 5.82
C TRP A 270 4.68 -1.42 5.96
N PHE A 271 5.30 -1.81 4.86
CA PHE A 271 6.75 -1.99 4.75
C PHE A 271 7.33 -0.90 3.86
N ARG A 272 8.53 -0.42 4.22
CA ARG A 272 9.18 0.75 3.63
C ARG A 272 10.45 0.36 2.88
N GLU A 273 10.89 1.21 1.97
CA GLU A 273 12.14 1.00 1.23
C GLU A 273 13.37 1.09 2.13
N LYS A 274 13.35 2.00 3.10
CA LYS A 274 14.50 2.29 3.97
C LYS A 274 14.17 1.98 5.41
N ASP A 275 15.19 1.72 6.19
CA ASP A 275 15.07 1.71 7.65
C ASP A 275 14.65 3.11 8.11
N GLY A 276 13.71 3.18 9.03
CA GLY A 276 13.11 4.41 9.45
C GLY A 276 13.29 4.71 10.92
N MET A 277 12.91 5.91 11.29
CA MET A 277 12.61 6.22 12.69
C MET A 277 11.29 5.54 13.05
N ASP A 278 11.19 5.06 14.26
CA ASP A 278 9.90 4.70 14.79
C ASP A 278 9.00 5.95 14.89
N GLN A 279 7.72 5.77 15.17
CA GLN A 279 6.79 6.90 15.30
C GLN A 279 7.06 7.76 16.54
N SER A 280 7.99 7.37 17.45
CA SER A 280 8.45 8.18 18.59
C SER A 280 9.48 9.23 18.18
N GLY A 281 10.00 9.18 16.94
CA GLY A 281 11.05 10.08 16.45
C GLY A 281 12.46 9.63 16.82
N GLU A 282 12.62 8.47 17.42
CA GLU A 282 13.92 7.86 17.69
C GLU A 282 14.40 7.04 16.51
N THR A 283 15.69 7.17 16.17
CA THR A 283 16.33 6.29 15.20
C THR A 283 16.40 4.88 15.75
N LEU A 284 15.76 3.93 15.08
CA LEU A 284 15.97 2.51 15.41
C LEU A 284 17.46 2.17 15.23
N PRO A 285 18.05 1.40 16.15
CA PRO A 285 19.41 0.92 15.96
C PRO A 285 19.49 0.12 14.66
N PRO A 286 20.61 0.20 13.93
CA PRO A 286 20.78 -0.58 12.70
C PRO A 286 20.52 -2.06 12.99
N SER A 287 19.79 -2.71 12.09
CA SER A 287 19.51 -4.15 12.19
C SER A 287 20.83 -4.90 12.38
N PRO A 288 20.93 -5.84 13.34
CA PRO A 288 22.09 -6.72 13.39
C PRO A 288 22.23 -7.42 12.03
N ASN A 289 23.41 -7.33 11.43
CA ASN A 289 23.73 -8.09 10.25
C ASN A 289 23.54 -9.59 10.58
N ILE A 290 22.55 -10.23 9.94
CA ILE A 290 22.40 -11.70 9.93
C ILE A 290 23.16 -12.24 8.73
#